data_955d4aa6f9d99f1d02c121bc813c48fb
#
_entry.id   955d4aa6f9d99f1d02c121bc813c48fb
#
_cell.length_a   1.000
_cell.length_b   1.000
_cell.length_c   1.000
_cell.angle_alpha   90.00
_cell.angle_beta   90.00
_cell.angle_gamma   90.00
#
_symmetry.space_group_name_H-M   'P 1'
#
loop_
_entity.id
_entity.type
_entity.pdbx_description
1 polymer ?
#
loop_
_entity_poly.entity_id
_entity_poly.type
_entity_poly.pdbx_seq_one_letter_code
_entity_poly.pdbx_strand_id
1 'polypeptide(L)'
;IGSNGWTFNEKKAGELYAALAQKRHVIEENLKELFPPWEVTEDFYPKSNNKTRGYVKGELFVKSKTIYFNPASRVHIQRCLVDKYKWRPKHYTPNGQAKIDETILASLPYPEAKRLAEYFLLQKRIGMLAEGKGAWLKKTDDDDRIRHRIVSNGCISSRCAHQSPNLGQVPSAGSPYGKECRELFGVPDGWFLRGT
;
A
#
# COMPACT_ATOMS: atom_id res chain seq x y z
N ILE A 1 -28.80 6.47 -7.43
CA ILE A 1 -27.79 6.23 -6.35
C ILE A 1 -26.51 7.04 -6.63
N GLY A 2 -26.05 7.10 -7.90
CA GLY A 2 -24.82 7.82 -8.24
C GLY A 2 -24.89 9.34 -8.04
N SER A 3 -26.04 9.97 -8.25
CA SER A 3 -26.23 11.42 -8.09
C SER A 3 -26.36 11.87 -6.63
N ASN A 4 -26.99 11.06 -5.78
CA ASN A 4 -27.21 11.41 -4.38
C ASN A 4 -25.97 11.17 -3.50
N GLY A 5 -25.14 10.20 -3.85
CA GLY A 5 -23.97 9.85 -3.05
C GLY A 5 -24.29 9.26 -1.68
N TRP A 6 -23.24 9.02 -0.91
CA TRP A 6 -23.29 8.56 0.48
C TRP A 6 -22.76 9.65 1.39
N THR A 7 -23.41 9.92 2.50
CA THR A 7 -22.86 10.81 3.52
C THR A 7 -21.55 10.22 4.04
N PHE A 8 -20.54 11.04 4.15
CA PHE A 8 -19.20 10.62 4.55
C PHE A 8 -18.69 11.47 5.72
N ASN A 9 -18.26 10.83 6.78
CA ASN A 9 -17.77 11.52 7.95
C ASN A 9 -16.27 11.81 7.82
N GLU A 10 -15.90 12.96 7.27
CA GLU A 10 -14.51 13.37 7.07
C GLU A 10 -13.71 13.46 8.36
N LYS A 11 -14.33 13.94 9.44
CA LYS A 11 -13.65 14.06 10.75
C LYS A 11 -13.22 12.69 11.27
N LYS A 12 -14.16 11.73 11.32
CA LYS A 12 -13.84 10.35 11.72
C LYS A 12 -12.81 9.70 10.76
N ALA A 13 -12.90 9.99 9.45
CA ALA A 13 -11.95 9.49 8.47
C ALA A 13 -10.54 10.03 8.71
N GLY A 14 -10.41 11.32 9.04
CA GLY A 14 -9.14 11.94 9.42
C GLY A 14 -8.54 11.34 10.70
N GLU A 15 -9.37 11.12 11.73
CA GLU A 15 -8.96 10.47 12.98
C GLU A 15 -8.48 9.03 12.72
N LEU A 16 -9.23 8.26 11.95
CA LEU A 16 -8.85 6.90 11.56
C LEU A 16 -7.53 6.89 10.76
N TYR A 17 -7.40 7.80 9.80
CA TYR A 17 -6.17 7.95 9.03
C TYR A 17 -4.96 8.23 9.92
N ALA A 18 -5.07 9.19 10.83
CA ALA A 18 -4.00 9.53 11.76
C ALA A 18 -3.57 8.32 12.63
N ALA A 19 -4.55 7.58 13.16
CA ALA A 19 -4.29 6.38 13.95
C ALA A 19 -3.59 5.28 13.14
N LEU A 20 -4.03 5.03 11.90
CA LEU A 20 -3.40 4.03 11.03
C LEU A 20 -2.01 4.47 10.55
N ALA A 21 -1.82 5.74 10.24
CA ALA A 21 -0.52 6.29 9.85
C ALA A 21 0.50 6.18 10.98
N GLN A 22 0.09 6.47 12.23
CA GLN A 22 0.94 6.29 13.40
C GLN A 22 1.36 4.82 13.58
N LYS A 23 0.42 3.88 13.46
CA LYS A 23 0.74 2.44 13.54
C LYS A 23 1.70 2.01 12.43
N ARG A 24 1.46 2.48 11.19
CA ARG A 24 2.36 2.21 10.06
C ARG A 24 3.77 2.71 10.33
N HIS A 25 3.91 3.92 10.85
CA HIS A 25 5.21 4.52 11.18
C HIS A 25 5.97 3.69 12.21
N VAL A 26 5.31 3.27 13.30
CA VAL A 26 5.93 2.41 14.32
C VAL A 26 6.42 1.09 13.73
N ILE A 27 5.64 0.47 12.83
CA ILE A 27 6.05 -0.77 12.15
C ILE A 27 7.24 -0.51 11.21
N GLU A 28 7.25 0.60 10.48
CA GLU A 28 8.38 0.98 9.61
C GLU A 28 9.68 1.13 10.39
N GLU A 29 9.67 1.82 11.51
CA GLU A 29 10.86 1.99 12.35
C GLU A 29 11.35 0.64 12.89
N ASN A 30 10.45 -0.18 13.44
CA ASN A 30 10.79 -1.52 13.89
C ASN A 30 11.37 -2.41 12.78
N LEU A 31 10.85 -2.30 11.55
CA LEU A 31 11.37 -3.08 10.41
C LEU A 31 12.75 -2.58 9.95
N LYS A 32 13.03 -1.27 10.03
CA LYS A 32 14.35 -0.71 9.73
C LYS A 32 15.41 -1.18 10.72
N GLU A 33 15.05 -1.30 12.00
CA GLU A 33 15.94 -1.86 13.03
C GLU A 33 16.23 -3.36 12.80
N LEU A 34 15.20 -4.12 12.39
CA LEU A 34 15.32 -5.57 12.14
C LEU A 34 16.09 -5.92 10.87
N PHE A 35 16.09 -5.02 9.89
CA PHE A 35 16.78 -5.19 8.61
C PHE A 35 17.81 -4.08 8.43
N PRO A 36 19.08 -4.34 8.82
CA PRO A 36 20.13 -3.35 8.71
C PRO A 36 20.40 -2.97 7.25
N PRO A 37 20.93 -1.76 7.02
CA PRO A 37 21.30 -1.33 5.68
C PRO A 37 22.40 -2.23 5.10
N TRP A 38 22.42 -2.36 3.78
CA TRP A 38 23.42 -3.12 3.06
C TRP A 38 24.07 -2.29 1.97
N GLU A 39 25.29 -2.65 1.62
CA GLU A 39 26.00 -2.03 0.50
C GLU A 39 25.75 -2.79 -0.79
N VAL A 40 25.58 -2.04 -1.86
CA VAL A 40 25.56 -2.55 -3.23
C VAL A 40 26.66 -1.84 -4.00
N THR A 41 27.50 -2.62 -4.67
CA THR A 41 28.53 -2.12 -5.57
C THR A 41 28.05 -2.24 -7.00
N GLU A 42 28.30 -1.22 -7.80
CA GLU A 42 27.97 -1.18 -9.22
C GLU A 42 29.21 -0.79 -10.00
N ASP A 43 29.55 -1.61 -11.00
CA ASP A 43 30.62 -1.31 -11.94
C ASP A 43 30.19 -0.19 -12.88
N PHE A 44 30.94 0.88 -12.88
CA PHE A 44 30.64 2.07 -13.66
C PHE A 44 31.82 2.44 -14.57
N TYR A 45 31.58 2.54 -15.87
CA TYR A 45 32.56 2.99 -16.86
C TYR A 45 32.25 4.44 -17.27
N PRO A 46 33.05 5.43 -16.77
CA PRO A 46 32.82 6.84 -17.07
C PRO A 46 32.96 7.13 -18.58
N LYS A 47 32.06 7.92 -19.13
CA LYS A 47 32.10 8.37 -20.53
C LYS A 47 33.03 9.56 -20.75
N SER A 48 33.46 10.22 -19.67
CA SER A 48 34.37 11.38 -19.69
C SER A 48 35.21 11.42 -18.42
N ASN A 49 36.39 12.09 -18.51
CA ASN A 49 37.24 12.32 -17.34
C ASN A 49 36.55 13.32 -16.39
N ASN A 50 36.61 13.05 -15.09
CA ASN A 50 36.13 13.95 -14.04
C ASN A 50 37.14 13.96 -12.88
N LYS A 51 37.97 15.01 -12.83
CA LYS A 51 39.01 15.16 -11.80
C LYS A 51 38.46 15.24 -10.39
N THR A 52 37.31 15.89 -10.20
CA THR A 52 36.66 16.07 -8.88
C THR A 52 36.18 14.75 -8.29
N ARG A 53 35.75 13.80 -9.15
CA ARG A 53 35.24 12.48 -8.75
C ARG A 53 36.25 11.35 -8.96
N GLY A 54 37.45 11.67 -9.46
CA GLY A 54 38.48 10.67 -9.77
C GLY A 54 38.15 9.75 -10.94
N TYR A 55 37.25 10.17 -11.85
CA TYR A 55 36.86 9.34 -12.99
C TYR A 55 37.82 9.50 -14.16
N VAL A 56 38.26 8.37 -14.69
CA VAL A 56 38.99 8.30 -15.96
C VAL A 56 38.11 7.64 -17.00
N LYS A 57 38.03 8.23 -18.19
CA LYS A 57 37.20 7.71 -19.28
C LYS A 57 37.58 6.29 -19.65
N GLY A 58 36.58 5.39 -19.61
CA GLY A 58 36.73 3.99 -20.01
C GLY A 58 37.40 3.07 -18.96
N GLU A 59 37.86 3.59 -17.84
CA GLU A 59 38.35 2.78 -16.73
C GLU A 59 37.20 2.35 -15.82
N LEU A 60 37.37 1.15 -15.22
CA LEU A 60 36.41 0.62 -14.26
C LEU A 60 36.45 1.44 -12.98
N PHE A 61 35.32 2.00 -12.59
CA PHE A 61 35.09 2.64 -11.32
C PHE A 61 33.98 1.92 -10.56
N VAL A 62 34.29 1.45 -9.37
CA VAL A 62 33.30 0.77 -8.52
C VAL A 62 32.58 1.81 -7.65
N LYS A 63 31.29 1.96 -7.86
CA LYS A 63 30.43 2.80 -7.02
C LYS A 63 29.83 1.94 -5.92
N SER A 64 30.00 2.34 -4.67
CA SER A 64 29.27 1.78 -3.53
C SER A 64 28.09 2.65 -3.18
N LYS A 65 26.95 2.03 -2.89
CA LYS A 65 25.74 2.69 -2.42
C LYS A 65 25.17 1.92 -1.24
N THR A 66 24.99 2.61 -0.12
CA THR A 66 24.26 2.05 1.02
C THR A 66 22.75 2.12 0.74
N ILE A 67 22.10 0.99 0.83
CA ILE A 67 20.64 0.87 0.65
C ILE A 67 20.01 0.60 2.01
N TYR A 68 19.05 1.44 2.36
CA TYR A 68 18.22 1.27 3.55
C TYR A 68 16.99 0.44 3.22
N PHE A 69 16.58 -0.40 4.17
CA PHE A 69 15.40 -1.22 4.00
C PHE A 69 14.15 -0.36 3.78
N ASN A 70 13.38 -0.69 2.74
CA ASN A 70 12.10 -0.05 2.44
C ASN A 70 11.00 -1.12 2.46
N PRO A 71 10.07 -1.10 3.44
CA PRO A 71 9.01 -2.08 3.55
C PRO A 71 7.98 -2.03 2.43
N ALA A 72 7.92 -0.94 1.66
CA ALA A 72 7.08 -0.87 0.45
C ALA A 72 7.71 -1.55 -0.77
N SER A 73 9.02 -1.84 -0.74
CA SER A 73 9.74 -2.47 -1.85
C SER A 73 9.74 -3.99 -1.74
N ARG A 74 9.02 -4.66 -2.64
CA ARG A 74 8.99 -6.13 -2.71
C ARG A 74 10.37 -6.74 -2.94
N VAL A 75 11.24 -6.06 -3.69
CA VAL A 75 12.61 -6.49 -3.94
C VAL A 75 13.43 -6.49 -2.64
N HIS A 76 13.30 -5.44 -1.82
CA HIS A 76 13.97 -5.38 -0.51
C HIS A 76 13.47 -6.48 0.42
N ILE A 77 12.14 -6.69 0.48
CA ILE A 77 11.53 -7.74 1.28
C ILE A 77 12.04 -9.12 0.85
N GLN A 78 12.02 -9.40 -0.46
CA GLN A 78 12.53 -10.67 -0.99
C GLN A 78 13.97 -10.90 -0.57
N ARG A 79 14.85 -9.91 -0.79
CA ARG A 79 16.26 -10.00 -0.42
C ARG A 79 16.42 -10.32 1.06
N CYS A 80 15.80 -9.54 1.94
CA CYS A 80 15.90 -9.72 3.38
C CYS A 80 15.39 -11.10 3.85
N LEU A 81 14.29 -11.59 3.30
CA LEU A 81 13.76 -12.91 3.63
C LEU A 81 14.64 -14.04 3.10
N VAL A 82 15.22 -13.88 1.91
CA VAL A 82 16.18 -14.85 1.35
C VAL A 82 17.47 -14.86 2.18
N ASP A 83 18.03 -13.72 2.49
CA ASP A 83 19.29 -13.61 3.22
C ASP A 83 19.15 -14.18 4.64
N LYS A 84 18.08 -13.79 5.36
CA LYS A 84 17.89 -14.16 6.77
C LYS A 84 17.34 -15.58 6.95
N TYR A 85 16.39 -16.01 6.12
CA TYR A 85 15.66 -17.26 6.30
C TYR A 85 15.84 -18.26 5.17
N LYS A 86 16.65 -17.94 4.16
CA LYS A 86 16.81 -18.76 2.94
C LYS A 86 15.46 -19.04 2.26
N TRP A 87 14.53 -18.08 2.40
CA TRP A 87 13.18 -18.21 1.86
C TRP A 87 13.20 -18.31 0.33
N ARG A 88 12.42 -19.26 -0.21
CA ARG A 88 12.27 -19.44 -1.65
C ARG A 88 10.84 -19.08 -2.06
N PRO A 89 10.65 -18.08 -2.92
CA PRO A 89 9.32 -17.74 -3.45
C PRO A 89 8.72 -18.92 -4.21
N LYS A 90 7.44 -19.21 -3.92
CA LYS A 90 6.68 -20.26 -4.66
C LYS A 90 5.95 -19.71 -5.87
N HIS A 91 5.64 -18.43 -5.89
CA HIS A 91 4.86 -17.77 -6.92
C HIS A 91 5.60 -16.56 -7.46
N TYR A 92 5.52 -16.37 -8.78
CA TYR A 92 6.15 -15.26 -9.48
C TYR A 92 5.10 -14.47 -10.26
N THR A 93 5.37 -13.19 -10.46
CA THR A 93 4.59 -12.34 -11.36
C THR A 93 4.96 -12.66 -12.82
N PRO A 94 4.14 -12.26 -13.82
CA PRO A 94 4.47 -12.43 -15.24
C PRO A 94 5.85 -11.84 -15.61
N ASN A 95 6.33 -10.84 -14.86
CA ASN A 95 7.63 -10.20 -15.06
C ASN A 95 8.79 -10.91 -14.32
N GLY A 96 8.58 -12.12 -13.82
CA GLY A 96 9.61 -12.92 -13.15
C GLY A 96 9.98 -12.47 -11.72
N GLN A 97 9.28 -11.48 -11.16
CA GLN A 97 9.49 -11.06 -9.76
C GLN A 97 8.72 -11.95 -8.79
N ALA A 98 9.27 -12.19 -7.61
CA ALA A 98 8.55 -12.91 -6.58
C ALA A 98 7.23 -12.22 -6.23
N LYS A 99 6.15 -13.00 -6.22
CA LYS A 99 4.86 -12.51 -5.73
C LYS A 99 4.90 -12.40 -4.22
N ILE A 100 4.85 -11.18 -3.71
CA ILE A 100 4.83 -10.86 -2.29
C ILE A 100 3.58 -10.03 -2.04
N ASP A 101 2.65 -10.61 -1.31
CA ASP A 101 1.41 -9.96 -0.87
C ASP A 101 1.12 -10.26 0.60
N GLU A 102 0.11 -9.60 1.15
CA GLU A 102 -0.32 -9.74 2.53
C GLU A 102 -0.57 -11.20 2.92
N THR A 103 -1.25 -11.95 2.05
CA THR A 103 -1.61 -13.35 2.29
C THR A 103 -0.39 -14.25 2.37
N ILE A 104 0.55 -14.09 1.43
CA ILE A 104 1.79 -14.86 1.40
C ILE A 104 2.61 -14.55 2.65
N LEU A 105 2.80 -13.27 3.00
CA LEU A 105 3.56 -12.88 4.17
C LEU A 105 2.94 -13.40 5.48
N ALA A 106 1.60 -13.34 5.60
CA ALA A 106 0.89 -13.85 6.77
C ALA A 106 1.02 -15.37 6.93
N SER A 107 1.19 -16.12 5.84
CA SER A 107 1.37 -17.58 5.85
C SER A 107 2.77 -18.03 6.25
N LEU A 108 3.75 -17.12 6.26
CA LEU A 108 5.13 -17.46 6.61
C LEU A 108 5.30 -17.55 8.14
N PRO A 109 6.13 -18.51 8.62
CA PRO A 109 6.35 -18.70 10.06
C PRO A 109 7.26 -17.63 10.70
N TYR A 110 7.70 -16.65 9.91
CA TYR A 110 8.68 -15.64 10.35
C TYR A 110 7.99 -14.45 11.03
N PRO A 111 8.45 -13.99 12.20
CA PRO A 111 7.84 -12.87 12.91
C PRO A 111 7.87 -11.56 12.10
N GLU A 112 8.95 -11.30 11.36
CA GLU A 112 9.07 -10.12 10.49
C GLU A 112 8.10 -10.18 9.31
N ALA A 113 7.84 -11.37 8.77
CA ALA A 113 6.86 -11.52 7.69
C ALA A 113 5.44 -11.17 8.15
N LYS A 114 5.08 -11.50 9.39
CA LYS A 114 3.80 -11.11 9.99
C LYS A 114 3.69 -9.59 10.16
N ARG A 115 4.78 -8.92 10.59
CA ARG A 115 4.82 -7.45 10.68
C ARG A 115 4.73 -6.78 9.31
N LEU A 116 5.37 -7.37 8.29
CA LEU A 116 5.24 -6.92 6.90
C LEU A 116 3.82 -7.10 6.36
N ALA A 117 3.14 -8.20 6.71
CA ALA A 117 1.74 -8.40 6.36
C ALA A 117 0.83 -7.33 6.99
N GLU A 118 1.06 -7.00 8.26
CA GLU A 118 0.35 -5.91 8.94
C GLU A 118 0.65 -4.55 8.29
N TYR A 119 1.92 -4.28 7.93
CA TYR A 119 2.31 -3.08 7.19
C TYR A 119 1.53 -2.95 5.86
N PHE A 120 1.43 -4.03 5.07
CA PHE A 120 0.67 -4.01 3.82
C PHE A 120 -0.82 -3.82 4.01
N LEU A 121 -1.38 -4.39 5.07
CA LEU A 121 -2.77 -4.16 5.45
C LEU A 121 -3.02 -2.67 5.76
N LEU A 122 -2.18 -2.06 6.60
CA LEU A 122 -2.26 -0.64 6.95
C LEU A 122 -2.10 0.24 5.72
N GLN A 123 -1.08 -0.03 4.89
CA GLN A 123 -0.84 0.68 3.64
C GLN A 123 -2.07 0.65 2.72
N LYS A 124 -2.72 -0.50 2.60
CA LYS A 124 -3.95 -0.66 1.81
C LYS A 124 -5.09 0.18 2.37
N ARG A 125 -5.31 0.17 3.69
CA ARG A 125 -6.37 0.96 4.35
C ARG A 125 -6.11 2.46 4.21
N ILE A 126 -4.90 2.90 4.48
CA ILE A 126 -4.46 4.28 4.32
C ILE A 126 -4.61 4.75 2.87
N GLY A 127 -4.25 3.90 1.91
CA GLY A 127 -4.43 4.18 0.49
C GLY A 127 -5.90 4.42 0.09
N MET A 128 -6.83 3.67 0.70
CA MET A 128 -8.27 3.87 0.49
C MET A 128 -8.77 5.16 1.14
N LEU A 129 -8.29 5.48 2.35
CA LEU A 129 -8.74 6.63 3.13
C LEU A 129 -8.24 7.95 2.57
N ALA A 130 -6.91 8.08 2.35
CA ALA A 130 -6.29 9.39 2.14
C ALA A 130 -5.22 9.45 1.03
N GLU A 131 -4.35 8.42 0.89
CA GLU A 131 -3.14 8.55 0.06
C GLU A 131 -3.35 8.19 -1.41
N GLY A 132 -4.28 7.28 -1.74
CA GLY A 132 -4.54 6.85 -3.11
C GLY A 132 -5.13 7.94 -4.01
N LYS A 133 -5.06 7.76 -5.33
CA LYS A 133 -5.73 8.66 -6.30
C LYS A 133 -7.25 8.72 -6.12
N GLY A 134 -7.86 7.59 -5.78
CA GLY A 134 -9.30 7.46 -5.50
C GLY A 134 -9.61 7.40 -4.02
N ALA A 135 -8.77 7.98 -3.16
CA ALA A 135 -8.97 7.98 -1.72
C ALA A 135 -10.26 8.72 -1.34
N TRP A 136 -10.95 8.23 -0.35
CA TRP A 136 -12.27 8.74 0.04
C TRP A 136 -12.21 10.20 0.45
N LEU A 137 -11.25 10.59 1.29
CA LEU A 137 -11.02 11.99 1.69
C LEU A 137 -10.73 12.95 0.52
N LYS A 138 -10.25 12.44 -0.62
CA LYS A 138 -10.00 13.25 -1.82
C LYS A 138 -11.20 13.31 -2.76
N LYS A 139 -12.25 12.54 -2.48
CA LYS A 139 -13.43 12.36 -3.31
C LYS A 139 -14.72 12.74 -2.59
N THR A 140 -14.59 13.31 -1.41
CA THR A 140 -15.70 13.93 -0.71
C THR A 140 -15.97 15.29 -1.36
N ASP A 141 -17.23 15.56 -1.65
CA ASP A 141 -17.72 16.83 -2.17
C ASP A 141 -17.99 17.81 -1.02
N ASP A 142 -18.21 19.10 -1.33
CA ASP A 142 -18.45 20.18 -0.36
C ASP A 142 -19.70 19.95 0.51
N ASP A 143 -20.56 19.02 0.15
CA ASP A 143 -21.78 18.63 0.89
C ASP A 143 -21.59 17.39 1.78
N ASP A 144 -20.35 17.06 2.15
CA ASP A 144 -19.98 15.90 2.94
C ASP A 144 -20.45 14.56 2.34
N ARG A 145 -20.50 14.47 1.01
CA ARG A 145 -20.92 13.26 0.32
C ARG A 145 -19.86 12.74 -0.63
N ILE A 146 -19.78 11.42 -0.72
CA ILE A 146 -19.01 10.74 -1.75
C ILE A 146 -19.96 10.23 -2.83
N ARG A 147 -19.74 10.72 -4.04
CA ARG A 147 -20.43 10.28 -5.24
C ARG A 147 -19.50 9.36 -6.04
N HIS A 148 -20.04 8.25 -6.47
CA HIS A 148 -19.29 7.30 -7.27
C HIS A 148 -20.02 6.97 -8.57
N ARG A 149 -19.26 6.66 -9.59
CA ARG A 149 -19.81 6.25 -10.89
C ARG A 149 -20.07 4.74 -10.87
N ILE A 150 -21.26 4.36 -11.31
CA ILE A 150 -21.64 2.96 -11.56
C ILE A 150 -21.69 2.75 -13.08
N VAL A 151 -20.93 1.79 -13.56
CA VAL A 151 -20.94 1.38 -14.97
C VAL A 151 -21.66 0.04 -15.06
N SER A 152 -22.84 0.04 -15.67
CA SER A 152 -23.59 -1.19 -15.94
C SER A 152 -22.79 -2.11 -16.86
N ASN A 153 -22.77 -3.40 -16.56
CA ASN A 153 -21.97 -4.39 -17.32
C ASN A 153 -20.47 -4.05 -17.43
N GLY A 154 -19.95 -3.28 -16.46
CA GLY A 154 -18.54 -2.86 -16.45
C GLY A 154 -17.52 -3.97 -16.17
N CYS A 155 -17.99 -5.17 -15.82
CA CYS A 155 -17.16 -6.35 -15.56
C CYS A 155 -17.48 -7.46 -16.60
N ILE A 156 -16.49 -8.31 -16.89
CA ILE A 156 -16.65 -9.49 -17.79
C ILE A 156 -17.80 -10.41 -17.31
N SER A 157 -18.04 -10.44 -15.98
CA SER A 157 -19.15 -11.22 -15.37
C SER A 157 -20.51 -10.51 -15.41
N SER A 158 -20.69 -9.50 -16.24
CA SER A 158 -21.91 -8.66 -16.34
C SER A 158 -22.33 -7.95 -15.05
N ARG A 159 -21.42 -7.86 -14.08
CA ARG A 159 -21.66 -7.06 -12.85
C ARG A 159 -21.40 -5.60 -13.10
N CYS A 160 -22.03 -4.73 -12.31
CA CYS A 160 -21.71 -3.31 -12.29
C CYS A 160 -20.30 -3.08 -11.77
N ALA A 161 -19.55 -2.20 -12.43
CA ALA A 161 -18.27 -1.71 -11.93
C ALA A 161 -18.45 -0.38 -11.21
N HIS A 162 -17.83 -0.25 -10.03
CA HIS A 162 -17.83 0.99 -9.25
C HIS A 162 -16.53 1.74 -9.49
N GLN A 163 -16.62 3.04 -9.80
CA GLN A 163 -15.47 3.88 -10.13
C GLN A 163 -15.57 5.24 -9.46
N SER A 164 -14.41 5.81 -9.16
CA SER A 164 -14.23 7.21 -8.76
C SER A 164 -15.04 7.72 -7.55
N PRO A 165 -14.93 7.09 -6.36
CA PRO A 165 -14.10 5.97 -5.97
C PRO A 165 -14.77 4.60 -6.14
N ASN A 166 -14.00 3.51 -6.02
CA ASN A 166 -14.59 2.18 -6.01
C ASN A 166 -15.12 1.83 -4.61
N LEU A 167 -16.38 2.17 -4.32
CA LEU A 167 -17.02 1.87 -3.04
C LEU A 167 -17.38 0.38 -2.87
N GLY A 168 -17.37 -0.41 -3.93
CA GLY A 168 -17.52 -1.87 -3.84
C GLY A 168 -16.36 -2.56 -3.13
N GLN A 169 -15.23 -1.86 -2.93
CA GLN A 169 -14.06 -2.37 -2.22
C GLN A 169 -13.97 -1.95 -0.75
N VAL A 170 -15.00 -1.28 -0.19
CA VAL A 170 -15.05 -1.00 1.25
C VAL A 170 -14.96 -2.32 2.01
N PRO A 171 -14.01 -2.43 2.97
CA PRO A 171 -13.76 -3.70 3.67
C PRO A 171 -15.01 -4.24 4.36
N SER A 172 -15.14 -5.56 4.43
CA SER A 172 -16.24 -6.18 5.20
C SER A 172 -16.06 -5.90 6.69
N ALA A 173 -17.16 -5.85 7.45
CA ALA A 173 -17.13 -5.55 8.88
C ALA A 173 -16.26 -6.52 9.70
N GLY A 174 -16.16 -7.79 9.27
CA GLY A 174 -15.31 -8.79 9.92
C GLY A 174 -13.83 -8.73 9.54
N SER A 175 -13.43 -7.88 8.57
CA SER A 175 -12.03 -7.69 8.23
C SER A 175 -11.37 -6.65 9.13
N PRO A 176 -10.03 -6.70 9.31
CA PRO A 176 -9.33 -5.69 10.10
C PRO A 176 -9.63 -4.27 9.61
N TYR A 177 -10.03 -3.39 10.55
CA TYR A 177 -10.49 -2.01 10.29
C TYR A 177 -11.72 -1.89 9.38
N GLY A 178 -12.43 -3.00 9.15
CA GLY A 178 -13.59 -3.01 8.26
C GLY A 178 -14.80 -2.29 8.86
N LYS A 179 -15.04 -2.48 10.16
CA LYS A 179 -16.11 -1.81 10.90
C LYS A 179 -15.89 -0.30 10.89
N GLU A 180 -14.71 0.15 11.25
CA GLU A 180 -14.33 1.56 11.29
C GLU A 180 -14.46 2.21 9.89
N CYS A 181 -14.01 1.52 8.84
CA CYS A 181 -14.16 2.01 7.48
C CYS A 181 -15.63 2.12 7.04
N ARG A 182 -16.51 1.21 7.48
CA ARG A 182 -17.93 1.24 7.14
C ARG A 182 -18.68 2.31 7.90
N GLU A 183 -18.33 2.59 9.14
CA GLU A 183 -18.92 3.64 9.97
C GLU A 183 -18.65 5.06 9.45
N LEU A 184 -17.74 5.21 8.46
CA LEU A 184 -17.52 6.48 7.78
C LEU A 184 -18.63 6.83 6.80
N PHE A 185 -19.38 5.83 6.33
CA PHE A 185 -20.47 6.00 5.37
C PHE A 185 -21.81 5.91 6.06
N GLY A 186 -22.67 6.84 5.78
CA GLY A 186 -23.97 6.92 6.41
C GLY A 186 -25.06 7.44 5.49
N VAL A 187 -26.15 7.84 6.09
CA VAL A 187 -27.27 8.54 5.48
C VAL A 187 -27.52 9.82 6.27
N PRO A 188 -28.17 10.84 5.69
CA PRO A 188 -28.54 12.05 6.40
C PRO A 188 -29.38 11.76 7.66
N ASP A 189 -29.34 12.66 8.62
CA ASP A 189 -30.15 12.55 9.83
C ASP A 189 -31.65 12.37 9.50
N GLY A 190 -32.29 11.48 10.23
CA GLY A 190 -33.68 11.08 10.01
C GLY A 190 -33.89 10.00 8.94
N TRP A 191 -32.82 9.51 8.30
CA TRP A 191 -32.87 8.41 7.35
C TRP A 191 -32.25 7.14 7.95
N PHE A 192 -32.71 5.97 7.51
CA PHE A 192 -32.21 4.70 7.94
C PHE A 192 -31.69 3.88 6.76
N LEU A 193 -30.50 3.25 6.94
CA LEU A 193 -30.04 2.19 6.05
C LEU A 193 -30.76 0.90 6.41
N ARG A 194 -31.60 0.40 5.51
CA ARG A 194 -32.23 -0.90 5.64
C ARG A 194 -31.56 -1.88 4.68
N GLY A 195 -30.90 -2.91 5.22
CA GLY A 195 -30.44 -4.05 4.45
C GLY A 195 -31.54 -5.10 4.31
N THR A 196 -31.58 -5.79 3.18
CA THR A 196 -32.37 -7.00 2.97
C THR A 196 -31.41 -8.19 2.88
#